data_4be09db16dce7d42bf9ce17ae876c485
#
_entry.id   4be09db16dce7d42bf9ce17ae876c485
#
_cell.length_a   1.000
_cell.length_b   1.000
_cell.length_c   1.000
_cell.angle_alpha   90.00
_cell.angle_beta   90.00
_cell.angle_gamma   90.00
#
_symmetry.space_group_name_H-M   'P 1'
#
loop_
_entity.id
_entity.type
_entity.pdbx_description
1 polymer ?
#
loop_
_entity_poly.entity_id
_entity_poly.type
_entity_poly.pdbx_seq_one_letter_code
_entity_poly.pdbx_strand_id
1 'polypeptide(L)'
;MRKLNRFLFIPYVLWMILFIIVPVLLLVYFSLFDIQGHFSFENYKQMFSWKYFSMIWDSVIFAAVITIITLFISYPAAYFIRNSKYQNLWLLILIIPTWINLLLKTYAFIGLLSHDGVINQMLNLLHLPKMDLLFTVPAFILVASYIYIPFMILPIFNSMKDIPNNILQASSDLGASPFTTFRKIILPLTKQGVLTGVQVTFIPALSLFMITRLIAGNKVINIGTAIEEQFLVIQNYGMGSTIALCLILFMALVLIITNTKSTNGKG
;
A
#
# COMPACT_ATOMS: atom_id res chain seq x y z
N MET A 1 1.75 41.66 -3.96
CA MET A 1 1.47 40.27 -3.58
C MET A 1 1.91 39.21 -4.61
N ARG A 2 1.66 39.32 -5.91
CA ARG A 2 2.07 38.30 -6.91
C ARG A 2 3.60 38.03 -7.02
N LYS A 3 4.48 39.05 -6.85
CA LYS A 3 5.94 38.87 -6.91
C LYS A 3 6.50 38.16 -5.67
N LEU A 4 5.96 38.46 -4.48
CA LEU A 4 6.36 37.81 -3.22
C LEU A 4 6.00 36.32 -3.21
N ASN A 5 4.82 35.96 -3.74
CA ASN A 5 4.41 34.54 -3.85
C ASN A 5 5.33 33.76 -4.81
N ARG A 6 5.85 34.38 -5.89
CA ARG A 6 6.79 33.71 -6.80
C ARG A 6 8.13 33.43 -6.12
N PHE A 7 8.65 34.37 -5.30
CA PHE A 7 9.91 34.17 -4.61
C PHE A 7 9.81 33.07 -3.54
N LEU A 8 8.70 33.01 -2.81
CA LEU A 8 8.43 31.97 -1.80
C LEU A 8 8.21 30.58 -2.45
N PHE A 9 7.87 30.52 -3.73
CA PHE A 9 7.67 29.27 -4.46
C PHE A 9 8.99 28.63 -4.94
N ILE A 10 10.07 29.42 -5.07
CA ILE A 10 11.39 28.97 -5.56
C ILE A 10 11.97 27.84 -4.69
N PRO A 11 12.03 27.92 -3.35
CA PRO A 11 12.57 26.85 -2.52
C PRO A 11 11.80 25.53 -2.69
N TYR A 12 10.47 25.60 -2.82
CA TYR A 12 9.63 24.43 -3.06
C TYR A 12 9.95 23.77 -4.42
N VAL A 13 10.04 24.56 -5.48
CA VAL A 13 10.36 24.06 -6.82
C VAL A 13 11.76 23.45 -6.85
N LEU A 14 12.73 24.12 -6.23
CA LEU A 14 14.11 23.63 -6.15
C LEU A 14 14.19 22.31 -5.38
N TRP A 15 13.46 22.20 -4.26
CA TRP A 15 13.34 20.95 -3.50
C TRP A 15 12.70 19.84 -4.34
N MET A 16 11.61 20.13 -5.04
CA MET A 16 10.93 19.17 -5.92
C MET A 16 11.85 18.69 -7.06
N ILE A 17 12.58 19.60 -7.69
CA ILE A 17 13.54 19.25 -8.74
C ILE A 17 14.63 18.33 -8.15
N LEU A 18 15.25 18.73 -7.05
CA LEU A 18 16.39 18.02 -6.47
C LEU A 18 16.02 16.63 -5.93
N PHE A 19 14.87 16.49 -5.26
CA PHE A 19 14.51 15.26 -4.55
C PHE A 19 13.51 14.37 -5.30
N ILE A 20 12.85 14.87 -6.34
CA ILE A 20 11.92 14.07 -7.15
C ILE A 20 12.45 13.92 -8.60
N ILE A 21 12.71 15.02 -9.28
CA ILE A 21 13.04 14.96 -10.71
C ILE A 21 14.44 14.38 -10.92
N VAL A 22 15.44 14.86 -10.17
CA VAL A 22 16.84 14.39 -10.35
C VAL A 22 16.96 12.88 -10.08
N PRO A 23 16.41 12.28 -9.00
CA PRO A 23 16.46 10.83 -8.81
C PRO A 23 15.80 10.05 -9.95
N VAL A 24 14.66 10.52 -10.47
CA VAL A 24 13.99 9.86 -11.61
C VAL A 24 14.84 9.95 -12.87
N LEU A 25 15.47 11.11 -13.13
CA LEU A 25 16.40 11.27 -14.27
C LEU A 25 17.64 10.39 -14.12
N LEU A 26 18.16 10.21 -12.89
CA LEU A 26 19.27 9.28 -12.64
C LEU A 26 18.85 7.82 -12.90
N LEU A 27 17.63 7.41 -12.53
CA LEU A 27 17.11 6.09 -12.89
C LEU A 27 17.04 5.92 -14.40
N VAL A 28 16.55 6.94 -15.15
CA VAL A 28 16.54 6.91 -16.62
C VAL A 28 17.96 6.80 -17.18
N TYR A 29 18.88 7.57 -16.63
CA TYR A 29 20.28 7.54 -17.06
C TYR A 29 20.89 6.16 -16.85
N PHE A 30 20.85 5.63 -15.61
CA PHE A 30 21.45 4.32 -15.29
C PHE A 30 20.78 3.17 -16.03
N SER A 31 19.48 3.23 -16.32
CA SER A 31 18.79 2.16 -17.05
C SER A 31 19.33 1.90 -18.46
N LEU A 32 20.02 2.91 -19.05
CA LEU A 32 20.61 2.82 -20.38
C LEU A 32 22.05 2.24 -20.39
N PHE A 33 22.57 1.88 -19.22
CA PHE A 33 23.92 1.32 -19.11
C PHE A 33 23.87 -0.11 -18.55
N ASP A 34 24.73 -0.98 -19.07
CA ASP A 34 24.91 -2.34 -18.54
C ASP A 34 25.77 -2.34 -17.25
N ILE A 35 25.98 -3.50 -16.67
CA ILE A 35 26.80 -3.67 -15.46
C ILE A 35 28.27 -3.28 -15.68
N GLN A 36 28.73 -3.25 -16.91
CA GLN A 36 30.10 -2.85 -17.29
C GLN A 36 30.22 -1.35 -17.58
N GLY A 37 29.09 -0.62 -17.56
CA GLY A 37 29.03 0.81 -17.85
C GLY A 37 28.98 1.15 -19.34
N HIS A 38 28.70 0.20 -20.22
CA HIS A 38 28.48 0.46 -21.64
C HIS A 38 27.04 0.80 -21.91
N PHE A 39 26.79 1.70 -22.84
CA PHE A 39 25.44 2.02 -23.31
C PHE A 39 24.78 0.80 -23.96
N SER A 40 23.65 0.36 -23.41
CA SER A 40 23.00 -0.88 -23.83
C SER A 40 21.51 -0.87 -23.50
N PHE A 41 20.69 -1.46 -24.37
CA PHE A 41 19.29 -1.76 -24.12
C PHE A 41 19.05 -3.18 -23.57
N GLU A 42 20.11 -3.92 -23.23
CA GLU A 42 20.01 -5.29 -22.77
C GLU A 42 19.20 -5.42 -21.49
N ASN A 43 19.27 -4.43 -20.58
CA ASN A 43 18.45 -4.40 -19.36
C ASN A 43 16.95 -4.44 -19.67
N TYR A 44 16.52 -3.66 -20.67
CA TYR A 44 15.12 -3.64 -21.11
C TYR A 44 14.71 -4.96 -21.75
N LYS A 45 15.59 -5.58 -22.55
CA LYS A 45 15.34 -6.88 -23.14
C LYS A 45 15.21 -7.97 -22.05
N GLN A 46 16.07 -7.96 -21.04
CA GLN A 46 16.01 -8.87 -19.91
C GLN A 46 14.74 -8.64 -19.07
N MET A 47 14.29 -7.39 -18.91
CA MET A 47 13.06 -7.07 -18.19
C MET A 47 11.82 -7.74 -18.79
N PHE A 48 11.77 -7.95 -20.12
CA PHE A 48 10.70 -8.69 -20.80
C PHE A 48 10.85 -10.22 -20.72
N SER A 49 11.83 -10.75 -19.98
CA SER A 49 11.95 -12.19 -19.76
C SER A 49 10.83 -12.70 -18.85
N TRP A 50 10.53 -14.00 -18.97
CA TRP A 50 9.53 -14.67 -18.13
C TRP A 50 9.81 -14.52 -16.62
N LYS A 51 11.07 -14.46 -16.22
CA LYS A 51 11.50 -14.27 -14.85
C LYS A 51 10.92 -12.99 -14.23
N TYR A 52 11.13 -11.84 -14.88
CA TYR A 52 10.65 -10.56 -14.35
C TYR A 52 9.14 -10.38 -14.53
N PHE A 53 8.59 -10.95 -15.61
CA PHE A 53 7.13 -10.95 -15.80
C PHE A 53 6.42 -11.69 -14.67
N SER A 54 6.90 -12.88 -14.27
CA SER A 54 6.32 -13.61 -13.14
C SER A 54 6.44 -12.83 -11.82
N MET A 55 7.57 -12.15 -11.57
CA MET A 55 7.75 -11.32 -10.38
C MET A 55 6.77 -10.14 -10.32
N ILE A 56 6.51 -9.49 -11.46
CA ILE A 56 5.48 -8.43 -11.56
C ILE A 56 4.11 -9.00 -11.26
N TRP A 57 3.78 -10.15 -11.87
CA TRP A 57 2.49 -10.81 -11.68
C TRP A 57 2.27 -11.21 -10.23
N ASP A 58 3.24 -11.81 -9.58
CA ASP A 58 3.20 -12.16 -8.16
C ASP A 58 3.02 -10.91 -7.28
N SER A 59 3.74 -9.83 -7.60
CA SER A 59 3.59 -8.54 -6.90
C SER A 59 2.15 -8.00 -7.01
N VAL A 60 1.55 -8.08 -8.19
CA VAL A 60 0.16 -7.64 -8.42
C VAL A 60 -0.82 -8.51 -7.63
N ILE A 61 -0.64 -9.83 -7.63
CA ILE A 61 -1.48 -10.75 -6.86
C ILE A 61 -1.37 -10.46 -5.36
N PHE A 62 -0.15 -10.38 -4.82
CA PHE A 62 0.04 -10.10 -3.40
C PHE A 62 -0.52 -8.73 -3.01
N ALA A 63 -0.26 -7.68 -3.80
CA ALA A 63 -0.81 -6.35 -3.54
C ALA A 63 -2.34 -6.36 -3.60
N ALA A 64 -2.96 -7.08 -4.54
CA ALA A 64 -4.40 -7.23 -4.64
C ALA A 64 -4.98 -7.97 -3.42
N VAL A 65 -4.39 -9.10 -3.01
CA VAL A 65 -4.85 -9.87 -1.85
C VAL A 65 -4.75 -9.05 -0.57
N ILE A 66 -3.60 -8.38 -0.34
CA ILE A 66 -3.41 -7.48 0.81
C ILE A 66 -4.46 -6.38 0.80
N THR A 67 -4.69 -5.74 -0.35
CA THR A 67 -5.66 -4.65 -0.50
C THR A 67 -7.08 -5.12 -0.23
N ILE A 68 -7.48 -6.29 -0.73
CA ILE A 68 -8.80 -6.87 -0.51
C ILE A 68 -9.00 -7.18 0.97
N ILE A 69 -8.08 -7.87 1.62
CA ILE A 69 -8.15 -8.19 3.05
C ILE A 69 -8.23 -6.91 3.88
N THR A 70 -7.36 -5.94 3.58
CA THR A 70 -7.35 -4.65 4.27
C THR A 70 -8.67 -3.91 4.09
N LEU A 71 -9.27 -3.92 2.89
CA LEU A 71 -10.56 -3.30 2.61
C LEU A 71 -11.69 -3.97 3.41
N PHE A 72 -11.73 -5.30 3.44
CA PHE A 72 -12.74 -6.05 4.19
C PHE A 72 -12.71 -5.75 5.69
N ILE A 73 -11.54 -5.54 6.27
CA ILE A 73 -11.37 -5.15 7.68
C ILE A 73 -11.68 -3.68 7.88
N SER A 74 -11.17 -2.82 6.99
CA SER A 74 -11.20 -1.36 7.14
C SER A 74 -12.58 -0.76 6.93
N TYR A 75 -13.39 -1.31 6.03
CA TYR A 75 -14.70 -0.75 5.72
C TYR A 75 -15.67 -0.85 6.92
N PRO A 76 -15.87 -2.03 7.56
CA PRO A 76 -16.67 -2.14 8.77
C PRO A 76 -16.09 -1.32 9.94
N ALA A 77 -14.76 -1.30 10.08
CA ALA A 77 -14.10 -0.51 11.13
C ALA A 77 -14.36 0.99 10.94
N ALA A 78 -14.25 1.53 9.74
CA ALA A 78 -14.56 2.92 9.42
C ALA A 78 -16.02 3.27 9.72
N TYR A 79 -16.94 2.36 9.38
CA TYR A 79 -18.38 2.51 9.69
C TYR A 79 -18.64 2.53 11.20
N PHE A 80 -18.01 1.64 11.97
CA PHE A 80 -18.08 1.62 13.42
C PHE A 80 -17.55 2.91 14.03
N ILE A 81 -16.36 3.38 13.59
CA ILE A 81 -15.74 4.61 14.09
C ILE A 81 -16.65 5.81 13.82
N ARG A 82 -17.23 5.92 12.60
CA ARG A 82 -18.14 6.99 12.23
C ARG A 82 -19.34 7.10 13.18
N ASN A 83 -19.90 5.98 13.61
CA ASN A 83 -21.08 5.93 14.47
C ASN A 83 -20.76 5.96 15.98
N SER A 84 -19.48 5.93 16.35
CA SER A 84 -19.03 5.94 17.74
C SER A 84 -19.07 7.34 18.35
N LYS A 85 -19.40 7.46 19.64
CA LYS A 85 -19.26 8.70 20.42
C LYS A 85 -17.80 9.12 20.61
N TYR A 86 -16.88 8.15 20.52
CA TYR A 86 -15.44 8.33 20.77
C TYR A 86 -14.63 8.29 19.47
N GLN A 87 -15.11 8.88 18.39
CA GLN A 87 -14.44 8.86 17.07
C GLN A 87 -12.96 9.23 17.14
N ASN A 88 -12.65 10.33 17.82
CA ASN A 88 -11.27 10.83 17.93
C ASN A 88 -10.36 9.85 18.69
N LEU A 89 -10.87 9.17 19.71
CA LEU A 89 -10.10 8.17 20.45
C LEU A 89 -9.78 6.97 19.56
N TRP A 90 -10.77 6.46 18.83
CA TRP A 90 -10.57 5.33 17.91
C TRP A 90 -9.58 5.67 16.79
N LEU A 91 -9.68 6.89 16.22
CA LEU A 91 -8.72 7.36 15.22
C LEU A 91 -7.32 7.49 15.82
N LEU A 92 -7.19 7.99 17.04
CA LEU A 92 -5.90 8.10 17.73
C LEU A 92 -5.26 6.72 17.92
N ILE A 93 -6.02 5.75 18.45
CA ILE A 93 -5.56 4.36 18.64
C ILE A 93 -5.13 3.74 17.30
N LEU A 94 -5.83 4.05 16.22
CA LEU A 94 -5.51 3.56 14.88
C LEU A 94 -4.22 4.19 14.33
N ILE A 95 -4.00 5.50 14.58
CA ILE A 95 -2.88 6.24 14.01
C ILE A 95 -1.59 6.03 14.82
N ILE A 96 -1.64 5.94 16.15
CA ILE A 96 -0.45 5.79 17.00
C ILE A 96 0.51 4.70 16.50
N PRO A 97 0.07 3.48 16.15
CA PRO A 97 0.95 2.45 15.63
C PRO A 97 1.66 2.82 14.32
N THR A 98 1.13 3.78 13.54
CA THR A 98 1.77 4.19 12.28
C THR A 98 3.05 5.00 12.51
N TRP A 99 3.20 5.62 13.68
CA TRP A 99 4.41 6.37 14.05
C TRP A 99 5.59 5.48 14.40
N ILE A 100 5.33 4.22 14.72
CA ILE A 100 6.40 3.25 14.98
C ILE A 100 7.09 2.91 13.65
N ASN A 101 8.42 2.91 13.66
CA ASN A 101 9.21 2.53 12.48
C ASN A 101 8.81 1.16 11.94
N LEU A 102 8.77 1.03 10.61
CA LEU A 102 8.36 -0.20 9.92
C LEU A 102 9.20 -1.41 10.32
N LEU A 103 10.53 -1.24 10.46
CA LEU A 103 11.43 -2.30 10.91
C LEU A 103 11.08 -2.80 12.31
N LEU A 104 10.87 -1.90 13.26
CA LEU A 104 10.51 -2.27 14.64
C LEU A 104 9.19 -3.06 14.69
N LYS A 105 8.19 -2.64 13.91
CA LYS A 105 6.94 -3.40 13.77
C LYS A 105 7.20 -4.80 13.20
N THR A 106 8.03 -4.89 12.18
CA THR A 106 8.33 -6.17 11.54
C THR A 106 9.06 -7.10 12.50
N TYR A 107 10.03 -6.61 13.27
CA TYR A 107 10.71 -7.40 14.32
C TYR A 107 9.76 -7.84 15.43
N ALA A 108 8.81 -6.99 15.84
CA ALA A 108 7.78 -7.40 16.79
C ALA A 108 6.93 -8.56 16.24
N PHE A 109 6.56 -8.52 14.95
CA PHE A 109 5.85 -9.64 14.32
C PHE A 109 6.72 -10.90 14.19
N ILE A 110 8.02 -10.77 13.93
CA ILE A 110 8.94 -11.92 13.97
C ILE A 110 8.90 -12.57 15.36
N GLY A 111 8.98 -11.77 16.44
CA GLY A 111 8.86 -12.29 17.81
C GLY A 111 7.52 -12.96 18.11
N LEU A 112 6.41 -12.43 17.56
CA LEU A 112 5.08 -13.02 17.73
C LEU A 112 4.91 -14.34 16.96
N LEU A 113 5.40 -14.40 15.72
CA LEU A 113 5.19 -15.49 14.77
C LEU A 113 6.27 -16.58 14.82
N SER A 114 7.37 -16.37 15.55
CA SER A 114 8.45 -17.33 15.68
C SER A 114 7.98 -18.66 16.34
N HIS A 115 8.76 -19.73 16.16
CA HIS A 115 8.42 -21.05 16.70
C HIS A 115 8.20 -21.04 18.22
N ASP A 116 8.96 -20.23 18.96
CA ASP A 116 8.81 -20.04 20.40
C ASP A 116 8.15 -18.69 20.74
N GLY A 117 7.49 -18.08 19.76
CA GLY A 117 6.78 -16.82 19.88
C GLY A 117 5.49 -16.93 20.69
N VAL A 118 4.93 -15.75 21.01
CA VAL A 118 3.73 -15.61 21.86
C VAL A 118 2.55 -16.43 21.33
N ILE A 119 2.34 -16.46 20.00
CA ILE A 119 1.24 -17.21 19.38
C ILE A 119 1.40 -18.71 19.67
N ASN A 120 2.60 -19.27 19.46
CA ASN A 120 2.85 -20.69 19.72
C ASN A 120 2.83 -21.03 21.22
N GLN A 121 3.23 -20.10 22.09
CA GLN A 121 3.04 -20.26 23.54
C GLN A 121 1.56 -20.34 23.92
N MET A 122 0.71 -19.49 23.34
CA MET A 122 -0.76 -19.55 23.55
C MET A 122 -1.36 -20.84 23.01
N LEU A 123 -0.94 -21.31 21.82
CA LEU A 123 -1.37 -22.61 21.27
C LEU A 123 -0.99 -23.77 22.21
N ASN A 124 0.21 -23.74 22.76
CA ASN A 124 0.68 -24.75 23.72
C ASN A 124 -0.15 -24.73 25.00
N LEU A 125 -0.54 -23.56 25.53
CA LEU A 125 -1.44 -23.47 26.70
C LEU A 125 -2.84 -24.06 26.42
N LEU A 126 -3.27 -24.01 25.15
CA LEU A 126 -4.52 -24.60 24.68
C LEU A 126 -4.37 -26.09 24.27
N HIS A 127 -3.22 -26.70 24.53
CA HIS A 127 -2.87 -28.08 24.13
C HIS A 127 -2.96 -28.30 22.61
N LEU A 128 -2.78 -27.23 21.80
CA LEU A 128 -2.70 -27.30 20.36
C LEU A 128 -1.25 -27.42 19.87
N PRO A 129 -1.02 -28.09 18.73
CA PRO A 129 0.32 -28.21 18.18
C PRO A 129 0.91 -26.85 17.78
N LYS A 130 2.21 -26.68 17.96
CA LYS A 130 2.93 -25.49 17.45
C LYS A 130 2.82 -25.43 15.93
N MET A 131 2.76 -24.22 15.40
CA MET A 131 2.65 -23.92 13.98
C MET A 131 3.89 -23.16 13.49
N ASP A 132 4.41 -23.52 12.33
CA ASP A 132 5.47 -22.78 11.64
C ASP A 132 4.82 -21.60 10.89
N LEU A 133 4.60 -20.51 11.62
CA LEU A 133 3.93 -19.32 11.08
C LEU A 133 4.91 -18.41 10.31
N LEU A 134 6.13 -18.22 10.86
CA LEU A 134 7.15 -17.38 10.25
C LEU A 134 7.68 -18.01 8.94
N PHE A 135 8.12 -17.17 8.03
CA PHE A 135 8.59 -17.55 6.69
C PHE A 135 7.51 -18.26 5.84
N THR A 136 6.27 -17.78 5.97
CA THR A 136 5.13 -18.26 5.17
C THR A 136 4.44 -17.12 4.44
N VAL A 137 3.79 -17.45 3.31
CA VAL A 137 2.99 -16.47 2.54
C VAL A 137 1.81 -15.91 3.36
N PRO A 138 1.05 -16.72 4.14
CA PRO A 138 -0.01 -16.20 4.99
C PRO A 138 0.48 -15.21 6.05
N ALA A 139 1.63 -15.46 6.68
CA ALA A 139 2.21 -14.53 7.64
C ALA A 139 2.59 -13.19 6.99
N PHE A 140 3.19 -13.24 5.80
CA PHE A 140 3.49 -12.05 5.01
C PHE A 140 2.22 -11.22 4.71
N ILE A 141 1.18 -11.87 4.19
CA ILE A 141 -0.09 -11.22 3.88
C ILE A 141 -0.73 -10.60 5.13
N LEU A 142 -0.73 -11.33 6.26
CA LEU A 142 -1.27 -10.85 7.53
C LEU A 142 -0.54 -9.60 8.02
N VAL A 143 0.79 -9.64 8.09
CA VAL A 143 1.61 -8.52 8.57
C VAL A 143 1.49 -7.31 7.66
N ALA A 144 1.55 -7.52 6.34
CA ALA A 144 1.37 -6.46 5.37
C ALA A 144 -0.03 -5.83 5.48
N SER A 145 -1.09 -6.64 5.59
CA SER A 145 -2.46 -6.15 5.76
C SER A 145 -2.58 -5.31 7.04
N TYR A 146 -2.04 -5.78 8.17
CA TYR A 146 -2.05 -5.01 9.43
C TYR A 146 -1.42 -3.63 9.27
N ILE A 147 -0.28 -3.53 8.57
CA ILE A 147 0.43 -2.27 8.38
C ILE A 147 -0.39 -1.28 7.55
N TYR A 148 -1.16 -1.77 6.57
CA TYR A 148 -1.94 -0.93 5.67
C TYR A 148 -3.36 -0.61 6.17
N ILE A 149 -3.89 -1.29 7.21
CA ILE A 149 -5.22 -1.01 7.78
C ILE A 149 -5.46 0.49 8.05
N PRO A 150 -4.58 1.24 8.76
CA PRO A 150 -4.80 2.66 9.02
C PRO A 150 -4.92 3.50 7.75
N PHE A 151 -4.12 3.20 6.74
CA PHE A 151 -4.09 3.91 5.47
C PHE A 151 -5.36 3.67 4.63
N MET A 152 -5.99 2.52 4.78
CA MET A 152 -7.27 2.19 4.15
C MET A 152 -8.45 2.79 4.92
N ILE A 153 -8.44 2.72 6.26
CA ILE A 153 -9.55 3.22 7.09
C ILE A 153 -9.74 4.72 6.95
N LEU A 154 -8.66 5.51 6.95
CA LEU A 154 -8.74 6.97 6.99
C LEU A 154 -9.50 7.58 5.80
N PRO A 155 -9.20 7.25 4.52
CA PRO A 155 -9.96 7.77 3.38
C PRO A 155 -11.42 7.32 3.39
N ILE A 156 -11.69 6.07 3.77
CA ILE A 156 -13.05 5.52 3.86
C ILE A 156 -13.83 6.25 4.95
N PHE A 157 -13.25 6.40 6.14
CA PHE A 157 -13.84 7.12 7.26
C PHE A 157 -14.16 8.57 6.89
N ASN A 158 -13.22 9.30 6.28
CA ASN A 158 -13.43 10.68 5.87
C ASN A 158 -14.61 10.77 4.88
N SER A 159 -14.65 9.89 3.89
CA SER A 159 -15.75 9.85 2.92
C SER A 159 -17.10 9.50 3.57
N MET A 160 -17.11 8.63 4.60
CA MET A 160 -18.31 8.32 5.38
C MET A 160 -18.74 9.50 6.27
N LYS A 161 -17.78 10.23 6.83
CA LYS A 161 -18.05 11.41 7.69
C LYS A 161 -18.71 12.54 6.90
N ASP A 162 -18.36 12.68 5.62
CA ASP A 162 -18.90 13.69 4.73
C ASP A 162 -20.37 13.44 4.33
N ILE A 163 -20.92 12.25 4.63
CA ILE A 163 -22.35 11.95 4.38
C ILE A 163 -23.20 12.68 5.43
N PRO A 164 -24.05 13.63 5.01
CA PRO A 164 -24.94 14.36 5.93
C PRO A 164 -25.94 13.44 6.63
N ASN A 165 -26.15 13.64 7.93
CA ASN A 165 -27.06 12.80 8.72
C ASN A 165 -28.52 12.87 8.25
N ASN A 166 -28.95 14.01 7.67
CA ASN A 166 -30.31 14.16 7.12
C ASN A 166 -30.59 13.16 5.97
N ILE A 167 -29.60 12.79 5.18
CA ILE A 167 -29.78 11.77 4.12
C ILE A 167 -30.06 10.40 4.76
N LEU A 168 -29.37 10.08 5.85
CA LEU A 168 -29.57 8.81 6.56
C LEU A 168 -30.93 8.79 7.28
N GLN A 169 -31.33 9.91 7.88
CA GLN A 169 -32.64 10.06 8.51
C GLN A 169 -33.76 9.93 7.48
N ALA A 170 -33.70 10.65 6.36
CA ALA A 170 -34.65 10.54 5.27
C ALA A 170 -34.80 9.09 4.73
N SER A 171 -33.68 8.35 4.66
CA SER A 171 -33.73 6.93 4.31
C SER A 171 -34.54 6.10 5.30
N SER A 172 -34.37 6.37 6.59
CA SER A 172 -35.11 5.69 7.67
C SER A 172 -36.59 6.05 7.65
N ASP A 173 -36.92 7.34 7.41
CA ASP A 173 -38.28 7.84 7.32
C ASP A 173 -39.06 7.23 6.15
N LEU A 174 -38.34 6.89 5.06
CA LEU A 174 -38.86 6.14 3.91
C LEU A 174 -38.98 4.62 4.15
N GLY A 175 -38.71 4.15 5.37
CA GLY A 175 -38.81 2.73 5.75
C GLY A 175 -37.66 1.85 5.23
N ALA A 176 -36.54 2.43 4.82
CA ALA A 176 -35.39 1.63 4.38
C ALA A 176 -34.74 0.89 5.55
N SER A 177 -34.49 -0.42 5.38
CA SER A 177 -33.71 -1.19 6.33
C SER A 177 -32.25 -0.71 6.40
N PRO A 178 -31.53 -0.95 7.52
CA PRO A 178 -30.11 -0.60 7.65
C PRO A 178 -29.25 -1.15 6.51
N PHE A 179 -29.53 -2.35 6.04
CA PHE A 179 -28.83 -2.96 4.91
C PHE A 179 -29.14 -2.25 3.59
N THR A 180 -30.39 -1.80 3.41
CA THR A 180 -30.79 -1.03 2.21
C THR A 180 -30.11 0.33 2.18
N THR A 181 -30.08 1.04 3.31
CA THR A 181 -29.35 2.30 3.48
C THR A 181 -27.87 2.13 3.21
N PHE A 182 -27.26 1.09 3.77
CA PHE A 182 -25.87 0.77 3.53
C PHE A 182 -25.58 0.57 2.03
N ARG A 183 -26.31 -0.34 1.37
CA ARG A 183 -26.07 -0.72 -0.02
C ARG A 183 -26.39 0.38 -1.02
N LYS A 184 -27.49 1.13 -0.80
CA LYS A 184 -28.00 2.11 -1.78
C LYS A 184 -27.51 3.53 -1.54
N ILE A 185 -27.06 3.87 -0.32
CA ILE A 185 -26.66 5.24 0.05
C ILE A 185 -25.19 5.26 0.48
N ILE A 186 -24.82 4.54 1.55
CA ILE A 186 -23.49 4.66 2.12
C ILE A 186 -22.43 4.17 1.14
N LEU A 187 -22.58 2.96 0.61
CA LEU A 187 -21.58 2.34 -0.29
C LEU A 187 -21.34 3.16 -1.57
N PRO A 188 -22.37 3.68 -2.29
CA PRO A 188 -22.13 4.52 -3.44
C PRO A 188 -21.49 5.88 -3.11
N LEU A 189 -21.90 6.52 -2.01
CA LEU A 189 -21.37 7.82 -1.60
C LEU A 189 -19.93 7.73 -1.09
N THR A 190 -19.52 6.58 -0.54
CA THR A 190 -18.15 6.35 -0.06
C THR A 190 -17.21 5.78 -1.11
N LYS A 191 -17.65 5.56 -2.33
CA LYS A 191 -16.85 4.98 -3.41
C LYS A 191 -15.52 5.69 -3.62
N GLN A 192 -15.51 7.02 -3.54
CA GLN A 192 -14.28 7.81 -3.70
C GLN A 192 -13.28 7.53 -2.56
N GLY A 193 -13.76 7.45 -1.31
CA GLY A 193 -12.92 7.06 -0.17
C GLY A 193 -12.35 5.67 -0.29
N VAL A 194 -13.16 4.71 -0.78
CA VAL A 194 -12.70 3.34 -1.06
C VAL A 194 -11.61 3.33 -2.15
N LEU A 195 -11.83 4.05 -3.26
CA LEU A 195 -10.83 4.14 -4.33
C LEU A 195 -9.51 4.75 -3.84
N THR A 196 -9.58 5.82 -3.07
CA THR A 196 -8.39 6.43 -2.46
C THR A 196 -7.70 5.46 -1.50
N GLY A 197 -8.44 4.77 -0.64
CA GLY A 197 -7.90 3.75 0.26
C GLY A 197 -7.20 2.60 -0.50
N VAL A 198 -7.83 2.12 -1.57
CA VAL A 198 -7.25 1.11 -2.46
C VAL A 198 -5.95 1.61 -3.09
N GLN A 199 -5.90 2.83 -3.61
CA GLN A 199 -4.67 3.40 -4.20
C GLN A 199 -3.53 3.50 -3.19
N VAL A 200 -3.81 4.05 -1.99
CA VAL A 200 -2.81 4.27 -0.93
C VAL A 200 -2.31 2.94 -0.34
N THR A 201 -3.07 1.86 -0.48
CA THR A 201 -2.68 0.51 -0.03
C THR A 201 -2.01 -0.29 -1.15
N PHE A 202 -2.64 -0.39 -2.32
CA PHE A 202 -2.21 -1.24 -3.43
C PHE A 202 -0.86 -0.81 -4.00
N ILE A 203 -0.67 0.50 -4.23
CA ILE A 203 0.52 1.03 -4.88
C ILE A 203 1.79 0.73 -4.07
N PRO A 204 1.89 1.06 -2.75
CA PRO A 204 3.06 0.70 -1.96
C PRO A 204 3.20 -0.81 -1.74
N ALA A 205 2.09 -1.57 -1.73
CA ALA A 205 2.13 -3.00 -1.56
C ALA A 205 2.82 -3.73 -2.74
N LEU A 206 2.81 -3.15 -3.96
CA LEU A 206 3.53 -3.69 -5.12
C LEU A 206 5.05 -3.79 -4.90
N SER A 207 5.63 -2.85 -4.17
CA SER A 207 7.08 -2.75 -3.96
C SER A 207 7.53 -3.16 -2.54
N LEU A 208 6.73 -3.92 -1.83
CA LEU A 208 6.95 -4.25 -0.43
C LEU A 208 8.10 -5.26 -0.26
N PHE A 209 9.36 -4.80 -0.24
CA PHE A 209 10.52 -5.68 -0.15
C PHE A 209 10.92 -6.06 1.28
N MET A 210 10.94 -5.09 2.21
CA MET A 210 11.45 -5.29 3.56
C MET A 210 10.64 -6.33 4.35
N ILE A 211 9.31 -6.21 4.34
CA ILE A 211 8.42 -7.15 5.03
C ILE A 211 8.48 -8.51 4.35
N THR A 212 8.57 -8.53 3.02
CA THR A 212 8.71 -9.76 2.24
C THR A 212 9.97 -10.52 2.65
N ARG A 213 11.12 -9.83 2.71
CA ARG A 213 12.40 -10.44 3.15
C ARG A 213 12.33 -10.97 4.57
N LEU A 214 11.84 -10.18 5.51
CA LEU A 214 11.91 -10.48 6.93
C LEU A 214 10.83 -11.49 7.39
N ILE A 215 9.64 -11.44 6.81
CA ILE A 215 8.50 -12.29 7.23
C ILE A 215 8.32 -13.51 6.33
N ALA A 216 8.46 -13.37 5.00
CA ALA A 216 8.34 -14.49 4.07
C ALA A 216 9.68 -15.16 3.73
N GLY A 217 10.80 -14.51 4.04
CA GLY A 217 12.12 -15.00 3.66
C GLY A 217 12.25 -15.06 2.13
N ASN A 218 12.85 -16.14 1.64
CA ASN A 218 13.02 -16.35 0.19
C ASN A 218 11.83 -17.07 -0.49
N LYS A 219 10.74 -17.32 0.23
CA LYS A 219 9.54 -17.99 -0.32
C LYS A 219 8.68 -17.08 -1.17
N VAL A 220 8.84 -15.77 -1.02
CA VAL A 220 8.16 -14.76 -1.82
C VAL A 220 9.21 -13.91 -2.50
N ILE A 221 9.17 -13.86 -3.83
CA ILE A 221 10.02 -12.99 -4.64
C ILE A 221 9.06 -12.07 -5.40
N ASN A 222 9.11 -10.80 -5.08
CA ASN A 222 8.30 -9.77 -5.73
C ASN A 222 9.21 -8.74 -6.43
N ILE A 223 8.60 -7.82 -7.18
CA ILE A 223 9.36 -6.82 -7.93
C ILE A 223 10.19 -5.91 -7.01
N GLY A 224 9.69 -5.64 -5.78
CA GLY A 224 10.42 -4.84 -4.78
C GLY A 224 11.69 -5.54 -4.31
N THR A 225 11.63 -6.86 -4.04
CA THR A 225 12.82 -7.65 -3.67
C THR A 225 13.79 -7.78 -4.83
N ALA A 226 13.30 -7.81 -6.09
CA ALA A 226 14.16 -7.81 -7.26
C ALA A 226 14.93 -6.49 -7.41
N ILE A 227 14.29 -5.35 -7.18
CA ILE A 227 14.94 -4.02 -7.18
C ILE A 227 16.02 -3.98 -6.09
N GLU A 228 15.68 -4.37 -4.86
CA GLU A 228 16.61 -4.41 -3.73
C GLU A 228 17.83 -5.28 -4.06
N GLU A 229 17.62 -6.47 -4.59
CA GLU A 229 18.69 -7.42 -4.95
C GLU A 229 19.63 -6.83 -6.00
N GLN A 230 19.09 -6.18 -7.05
CA GLN A 230 19.91 -5.55 -8.10
C GLN A 230 20.76 -4.40 -7.57
N PHE A 231 20.20 -3.53 -6.71
CA PHE A 231 20.95 -2.39 -6.17
C PHE A 231 21.91 -2.74 -5.05
N LEU A 232 21.50 -3.60 -4.10
CA LEU A 232 22.25 -3.81 -2.85
C LEU A 232 23.10 -5.07 -2.86
N VAL A 233 22.73 -6.09 -3.62
CA VAL A 233 23.44 -7.38 -3.62
C VAL A 233 24.31 -7.52 -4.87
N ILE A 234 23.69 -7.41 -6.05
CA ILE A 234 24.37 -7.60 -7.35
C ILE A 234 25.15 -6.35 -7.78
N GLN A 235 24.73 -5.18 -7.28
CA GLN A 235 25.27 -3.86 -7.65
C GLN A 235 25.12 -3.54 -9.16
N ASN A 236 24.11 -4.14 -9.81
CA ASN A 236 23.74 -3.84 -11.19
C ASN A 236 22.74 -2.66 -11.21
N TYR A 237 23.27 -1.45 -11.14
CA TYR A 237 22.48 -0.22 -11.13
C TYR A 237 21.64 -0.06 -12.40
N GLY A 238 22.12 -0.54 -13.55
CA GLY A 238 21.39 -0.50 -14.81
C GLY A 238 20.10 -1.30 -14.77
N MET A 239 20.20 -2.56 -14.37
CA MET A 239 19.03 -3.45 -14.27
C MET A 239 18.10 -3.02 -13.15
N GLY A 240 18.64 -2.66 -11.96
CA GLY A 240 17.83 -2.14 -10.85
C GLY A 240 17.03 -0.90 -11.25
N SER A 241 17.64 0.05 -11.97
CA SER A 241 16.98 1.25 -12.47
C SER A 241 15.91 0.93 -13.51
N THR A 242 16.16 -0.02 -14.41
CA THR A 242 15.18 -0.45 -15.43
C THR A 242 13.93 -1.03 -14.77
N ILE A 243 14.10 -1.92 -13.79
CA ILE A 243 12.97 -2.51 -13.04
C ILE A 243 12.19 -1.41 -12.29
N ALA A 244 12.90 -0.49 -11.61
CA ALA A 244 12.29 0.61 -10.88
C ALA A 244 11.47 1.54 -11.81
N LEU A 245 11.99 1.88 -13.00
CA LEU A 245 11.27 2.68 -14.00
C LEU A 245 10.01 1.97 -14.49
N CYS A 246 10.10 0.68 -14.82
CA CYS A 246 8.93 -0.10 -15.23
C CYS A 246 7.87 -0.12 -14.14
N LEU A 247 8.29 -0.26 -12.86
CA LEU A 247 7.37 -0.21 -11.73
C LEU A 247 6.73 1.18 -11.58
N ILE A 248 7.50 2.26 -11.69
CA ILE A 248 6.97 3.64 -11.64
C ILE A 248 5.94 3.87 -12.73
N LEU A 249 6.22 3.44 -13.97
CA LEU A 249 5.28 3.55 -15.09
C LEU A 249 4.01 2.74 -14.85
N PHE A 250 4.13 1.52 -14.31
CA PHE A 250 2.99 0.68 -13.96
C PHE A 250 2.14 1.33 -12.86
N MET A 251 2.76 1.87 -11.79
CA MET A 251 2.06 2.59 -10.73
C MET A 251 1.33 3.83 -11.25
N ALA A 252 1.99 4.61 -12.14
CA ALA A 252 1.37 5.78 -12.77
C ALA A 252 0.16 5.38 -13.63
N LEU A 253 0.24 4.29 -14.38
CA LEU A 253 -0.87 3.75 -15.16
C LEU A 253 -2.05 3.35 -14.26
N VAL A 254 -1.79 2.66 -13.14
CA VAL A 254 -2.82 2.31 -12.15
C VAL A 254 -3.49 3.57 -11.60
N LEU A 255 -2.72 4.61 -11.26
CA LEU A 255 -3.25 5.89 -10.78
C LEU A 255 -4.14 6.58 -11.83
N ILE A 256 -3.72 6.62 -13.09
CA ILE A 256 -4.49 7.23 -14.18
C ILE A 256 -5.82 6.49 -14.37
N ILE A 257 -5.80 5.16 -14.44
CA ILE A 257 -7.00 4.34 -14.65
C ILE A 257 -7.99 4.50 -13.50
N THR A 258 -7.49 4.59 -12.28
CA THR A 258 -8.35 4.74 -11.09
C THR A 258 -8.87 6.17 -10.90
N ASN A 259 -8.14 7.19 -11.37
CA ASN A 259 -8.52 8.60 -11.22
C ASN A 259 -9.52 9.08 -12.29
N THR A 260 -9.47 8.55 -13.51
CA THR A 260 -10.36 8.97 -14.63
C THR A 260 -11.85 8.73 -14.34
N LYS A 261 -12.19 7.83 -13.39
CA LYS A 261 -13.57 7.58 -12.97
C LYS A 261 -14.12 8.61 -11.98
N SER A 262 -13.27 9.49 -11.42
CA SER A 262 -13.65 10.50 -10.43
C SER A 262 -14.18 11.79 -11.06
N THR A 263 -13.76 12.13 -12.27
CA THR A 263 -14.11 13.41 -12.94
C THR A 263 -15.48 13.40 -13.62
N ASN A 264 -16.07 12.24 -13.92
CA ASN A 264 -17.36 12.11 -14.61
C ASN A 264 -18.58 12.17 -13.68
N GLY A 265 -18.42 12.49 -12.41
CA GLY A 265 -19.51 12.58 -11.41
C GLY A 265 -19.92 14.02 -11.03
N LYS A 266 -19.35 15.04 -11.69
CA LYS A 266 -19.74 16.45 -11.52
C LYS A 266 -20.38 16.94 -12.82
N GLY A 267 -21.59 16.56 -13.03
CA GLY A 267 -22.53 17.12 -13.98
C GLY A 267 -23.87 17.27 -13.33
#